data_55174d39c75697f4974102a65ed1947d
#
_entry.id   55174d39c75697f4974102a65ed1947d
#
_cell.length_a   1.000
_cell.length_b   1.000
_cell.length_c   1.000
_cell.angle_alpha   90.00
_cell.angle_beta   90.00
_cell.angle_gamma   90.00
#
_symmetry.space_group_name_H-M   'P 1'
#
loop_
_entity.id
_entity.type
_entity.pdbx_description
1 polymer ?
#
loop_
_entity_poly.entity_id
_entity_poly.type
_entity_poly.pdbx_seq_one_letter_code
_entity_poly.pdbx_strand_id
1 'polypeptide(L)'
;FYQITDLHHYALELGTEGKAFEKICLSDQKCLKETGAMIDAHFDKIIEDTETNIVLITGDVTCNGAMESHRDLLPKLYRLKDAGKKVYLTTGTHDYFMENGNGTGKAEKCVGDELLIATRTNRDDLLEIYKDFGLSEAISIHKPSHSYCVKLQEGYRLLCLNDDGDEFFCGYYDDCLEWIKEQIDDAKANGDYIFAV
;
A
#
# COMPACT_ATOMS: atom_id res chain seq x y z
N PHE A 1 -12.73 -9.30 -8.92
CA PHE A 1 -11.51 -8.83 -8.23
C PHE A 1 -11.63 -8.99 -6.72
N TYR A 2 -10.49 -9.11 -6.06
CA TYR A 2 -10.35 -8.94 -4.62
C TYR A 2 -9.94 -7.51 -4.32
N GLN A 3 -10.53 -6.90 -3.28
CA GLN A 3 -10.07 -5.64 -2.69
C GLN A 3 -9.67 -5.90 -1.25
N ILE A 4 -8.45 -5.50 -0.91
CA ILE A 4 -7.85 -5.64 0.41
C ILE A 4 -7.36 -4.24 0.81
N THR A 5 -7.60 -3.86 2.04
CA THR A 5 -7.13 -2.60 2.60
C THR A 5 -6.57 -2.84 3.99
N ASP A 6 -5.75 -1.91 4.49
CA ASP A 6 -5.31 -1.88 5.88
C ASP A 6 -4.63 -3.18 6.34
N LEU A 7 -3.68 -3.70 5.57
CA LEU A 7 -2.90 -4.87 5.95
C LEU A 7 -2.12 -4.65 7.25
N HIS A 8 -1.67 -3.43 7.48
CA HIS A 8 -0.90 -3.01 8.64
C HIS A 8 0.18 -4.02 9.03
N HIS A 9 0.90 -4.53 8.02
CA HIS A 9 1.93 -5.54 8.23
C HIS A 9 3.03 -5.03 9.16
N TYR A 10 3.38 -5.87 10.14
CA TYR A 10 4.44 -5.61 11.10
C TYR A 10 5.47 -6.75 11.03
N ALA A 11 6.69 -6.43 10.60
CA ALA A 11 7.77 -7.41 10.55
C ALA A 11 8.20 -7.83 11.95
N LEU A 12 8.27 -9.14 12.20
CA LEU A 12 8.60 -9.67 13.53
C LEU A 12 10.01 -9.25 14.00
N GLU A 13 10.93 -8.94 13.09
CA GLU A 13 12.26 -8.44 13.41
C GLU A 13 12.26 -7.06 14.09
N LEU A 14 11.15 -6.32 14.00
CA LEU A 14 10.95 -5.06 14.74
C LEU A 14 10.72 -5.27 16.24
N GLY A 15 10.65 -6.54 16.70
CA GLY A 15 10.47 -6.92 18.09
C GLY A 15 9.01 -7.08 18.49
N THR A 16 8.69 -8.24 19.06
CA THR A 16 7.32 -8.64 19.44
C THR A 16 7.22 -9.05 20.91
N GLU A 17 8.16 -8.57 21.72
CA GLU A 17 8.22 -8.88 23.17
C GLU A 17 8.60 -7.65 23.98
N GLY A 18 8.31 -7.70 25.27
CA GLY A 18 8.61 -6.64 26.23
C GLY A 18 7.52 -5.57 26.33
N LYS A 19 7.70 -4.66 27.30
CA LYS A 19 6.67 -3.64 27.59
C LYS A 19 6.44 -2.65 26.45
N ALA A 20 7.47 -2.40 25.64
CA ALA A 20 7.32 -1.51 24.48
C ALA A 20 6.30 -2.09 23.49
N PHE A 21 6.42 -3.39 23.17
CA PHE A 21 5.48 -4.05 22.26
C PHE A 21 4.07 -4.16 22.87
N GLU A 22 3.97 -4.55 24.15
CA GLU A 22 2.68 -4.60 24.84
C GLU A 22 1.95 -3.24 24.80
N LYS A 23 2.70 -2.14 24.98
CA LYS A 23 2.16 -0.79 24.93
C LYS A 23 1.63 -0.44 23.53
N ILE A 24 2.37 -0.80 22.48
CA ILE A 24 1.91 -0.58 21.09
C ILE A 24 0.64 -1.38 20.82
N CYS A 25 0.60 -2.66 21.16
CA CYS A 25 -0.59 -3.49 20.97
C CYS A 25 -1.82 -2.96 21.69
N LEU A 26 -1.64 -2.39 22.90
CA LEU A 26 -2.74 -1.78 23.63
C LEU A 26 -3.23 -0.47 23.02
N SER A 27 -2.35 0.31 22.38
CA SER A 27 -2.70 1.60 21.78
C SER A 27 -3.30 1.46 20.38
N ASP A 28 -2.77 0.55 19.57
CA ASP A 28 -3.13 0.44 18.15
C ASP A 28 -4.34 -0.44 17.89
N GLN A 29 -4.74 -1.28 18.84
CA GLN A 29 -5.84 -2.24 18.67
C GLN A 29 -5.66 -3.18 17.45
N LYS A 30 -4.40 -3.45 17.06
CA LYS A 30 -4.02 -4.30 15.91
C LYS A 30 -3.36 -5.58 16.40
N CYS A 31 -3.61 -6.67 15.70
CA CYS A 31 -2.96 -7.97 15.96
C CYS A 31 -1.55 -8.01 15.34
N LEU A 32 -0.65 -7.11 15.74
CA LEU A 32 0.62 -6.86 15.06
C LEU A 32 1.49 -8.11 14.90
N LYS A 33 1.55 -8.96 15.93
CA LYS A 33 2.34 -10.20 15.90
C LYS A 33 1.82 -11.21 14.87
N GLU A 34 0.53 -11.20 14.61
CA GLU A 34 -0.17 -12.16 13.77
C GLU A 34 -0.37 -11.65 12.32
N THR A 35 -0.08 -10.38 12.04
CA THR A 35 -0.36 -9.78 10.72
C THR A 35 0.27 -10.57 9.57
N GLY A 36 1.52 -11.00 9.71
CA GLY A 36 2.18 -11.81 8.68
C GLY A 36 1.47 -13.13 8.38
N ALA A 37 1.04 -13.86 9.43
CA ALA A 37 0.33 -15.13 9.28
C ALA A 37 -1.09 -14.92 8.72
N MET A 38 -1.77 -13.84 9.12
CA MET A 38 -3.09 -13.48 8.59
C MET A 38 -3.01 -13.14 7.10
N ILE A 39 -2.00 -12.37 6.68
CA ILE A 39 -1.75 -12.03 5.28
C ILE A 39 -1.48 -13.30 4.47
N ASP A 40 -0.62 -14.20 4.96
CA ASP A 40 -0.31 -15.45 4.29
C ASP A 40 -1.56 -16.31 4.09
N ALA A 41 -2.36 -16.50 5.13
CA ALA A 41 -3.59 -17.28 5.05
C ALA A 41 -4.62 -16.66 4.08
N HIS A 42 -4.69 -15.32 4.03
CA HIS A 42 -5.57 -14.61 3.12
C HIS A 42 -5.10 -14.74 1.66
N PHE A 43 -3.80 -14.56 1.43
CA PHE A 43 -3.21 -14.69 0.10
C PHE A 43 -3.28 -16.13 -0.41
N ASP A 44 -3.15 -17.15 0.46
CA ASP A 44 -3.36 -18.54 0.08
C ASP A 44 -4.78 -18.75 -0.50
N LYS A 45 -5.80 -18.17 0.13
CA LYS A 45 -7.18 -18.24 -0.38
C LYS A 45 -7.36 -17.56 -1.73
N ILE A 46 -6.69 -16.42 -1.93
CA ILE A 46 -6.72 -15.71 -3.23
C ILE A 46 -5.98 -16.53 -4.30
N ILE A 47 -4.89 -17.18 -3.95
CA ILE A 47 -4.11 -18.04 -4.87
C ILE A 47 -4.91 -19.28 -5.27
N GLU A 48 -5.63 -19.89 -4.34
CA GLU A 48 -6.49 -21.06 -4.59
C GLU A 48 -7.68 -20.74 -5.54
N ASP A 49 -8.13 -19.48 -5.57
CA ASP A 49 -9.21 -19.06 -6.49
C ASP A 49 -8.66 -18.92 -7.91
N THR A 50 -9.17 -19.73 -8.83
CA THR A 50 -8.77 -19.73 -10.24
C THR A 50 -9.62 -18.82 -11.14
N GLU A 51 -10.72 -18.30 -10.63
CA GLU A 51 -11.66 -17.48 -11.40
C GLU A 51 -11.31 -15.99 -11.35
N THR A 52 -10.84 -15.51 -10.20
CA THR A 52 -10.50 -14.09 -9.98
C THR A 52 -9.00 -13.88 -10.08
N ASN A 53 -8.57 -13.02 -11.00
CA ASN A 53 -7.14 -12.77 -11.24
C ASN A 53 -6.68 -11.34 -10.92
N ILE A 54 -7.56 -10.46 -10.44
CA ILE A 54 -7.23 -9.08 -10.08
C ILE A 54 -7.30 -8.91 -8.57
N VAL A 55 -6.24 -8.36 -7.99
CA VAL A 55 -6.13 -8.03 -6.57
C VAL A 55 -5.79 -6.54 -6.45
N LEU A 56 -6.64 -5.82 -5.74
CA LEU A 56 -6.48 -4.40 -5.43
C LEU A 56 -6.09 -4.26 -3.96
N ILE A 57 -4.97 -3.61 -3.67
CA ILE A 57 -4.49 -3.36 -2.31
C ILE A 57 -4.49 -1.84 -2.11
N THR A 58 -5.37 -1.37 -1.22
CA THR A 58 -5.71 0.05 -1.15
C THR A 58 -5.29 0.67 0.18
N GLY A 59 -4.00 0.96 0.29
CA GLY A 59 -3.39 1.72 1.37
C GLY A 59 -3.10 0.97 2.66
N ASP A 60 -2.28 1.58 3.50
CA ASP A 60 -1.88 1.15 4.82
C ASP A 60 -1.38 -0.32 4.86
N VAL A 61 -0.47 -0.62 3.92
CA VAL A 61 0.07 -1.98 3.77
C VAL A 61 1.01 -2.36 4.91
N THR A 62 1.64 -1.35 5.54
CA THR A 62 2.48 -1.53 6.73
C THR A 62 1.90 -0.83 7.95
N CYS A 63 2.29 -1.26 9.13
CA CYS A 63 1.78 -0.69 10.39
C CYS A 63 2.32 0.71 10.66
N ASN A 64 3.60 0.94 10.37
CA ASN A 64 4.30 2.15 10.84
C ASN A 64 5.37 2.69 9.89
N GLY A 65 5.39 2.26 8.62
CA GLY A 65 6.34 2.75 7.61
C GLY A 65 7.80 2.36 7.85
N ALA A 66 8.05 1.31 8.61
CA ALA A 66 9.39 0.76 8.75
C ALA A 66 9.79 -0.04 7.51
N MET A 67 10.99 0.23 6.98
CA MET A 67 11.53 -0.46 5.80
C MET A 67 11.56 -1.99 5.98
N GLU A 68 11.76 -2.45 7.19
CA GLU A 68 11.74 -3.88 7.57
C GLU A 68 10.38 -4.51 7.25
N SER A 69 9.27 -3.81 7.57
CA SER A 69 7.92 -4.29 7.25
C SER A 69 7.66 -4.35 5.76
N HIS A 70 8.12 -3.35 5.00
CA HIS A 70 8.01 -3.38 3.53
C HIS A 70 8.78 -4.55 2.93
N ARG A 71 10.01 -4.79 3.38
CA ARG A 71 10.84 -5.90 2.89
C ARG A 71 10.26 -7.26 3.21
N ASP A 72 9.65 -7.43 4.38
CA ASP A 72 9.00 -8.69 4.77
C ASP A 72 7.68 -8.93 4.02
N LEU A 73 6.96 -7.86 3.64
CA LEU A 73 5.72 -7.95 2.85
C LEU A 73 5.98 -8.31 1.37
N LEU A 74 7.07 -7.80 0.78
CA LEU A 74 7.34 -7.97 -0.65
C LEU A 74 7.28 -9.42 -1.14
N PRO A 75 7.94 -10.41 -0.50
CA PRO A 75 7.85 -11.81 -0.93
C PRO A 75 6.42 -12.34 -0.93
N LYS A 76 5.60 -11.89 0.01
CA LYS A 76 4.19 -12.29 0.10
C LYS A 76 3.38 -11.76 -1.09
N LEU A 77 3.61 -10.50 -1.49
CA LEU A 77 3.00 -9.90 -2.68
C LEU A 77 3.44 -10.60 -3.96
N TYR A 78 4.73 -10.95 -4.08
CA TYR A 78 5.23 -11.69 -5.25
C TYR A 78 4.58 -13.07 -5.39
N ARG A 79 4.22 -13.76 -4.29
CA ARG A 79 3.47 -15.04 -4.36
C ARG A 79 2.14 -14.89 -5.13
N LEU A 80 1.45 -13.76 -4.98
CA LEU A 80 0.23 -13.49 -5.76
C LEU A 80 0.56 -13.36 -7.25
N LYS A 81 1.62 -12.62 -7.60
CA LYS A 81 2.06 -12.48 -9.00
C LYS A 81 2.52 -13.80 -9.60
N ASP A 82 3.29 -14.59 -8.87
CA ASP A 82 3.78 -15.90 -9.29
C ASP A 82 2.62 -16.89 -9.54
N ALA A 83 1.51 -16.71 -8.81
CA ALA A 83 0.26 -17.44 -9.03
C ALA A 83 -0.60 -16.88 -10.19
N GLY A 84 -0.08 -15.90 -10.96
CA GLY A 84 -0.77 -15.32 -12.11
C GLY A 84 -1.78 -14.23 -11.79
N LYS A 85 -1.79 -13.72 -10.54
CA LYS A 85 -2.65 -12.59 -10.17
C LYS A 85 -2.05 -11.27 -10.64
N LYS A 86 -2.88 -10.37 -11.13
CA LYS A 86 -2.54 -8.97 -11.38
C LYS A 86 -2.77 -8.19 -10.08
N VAL A 87 -1.71 -7.64 -9.53
CA VAL A 87 -1.77 -6.91 -8.25
C VAL A 87 -1.55 -5.43 -8.51
N TYR A 88 -2.51 -4.61 -8.07
CA TYR A 88 -2.44 -3.15 -8.14
C TYR A 88 -2.49 -2.60 -6.72
N LEU A 89 -1.49 -1.81 -6.36
CA LEU A 89 -1.28 -1.35 -4.99
C LEU A 89 -1.21 0.17 -4.94
N THR A 90 -1.95 0.76 -4.02
CA THR A 90 -1.73 2.14 -3.53
C THR A 90 -1.18 2.09 -2.12
N THR A 91 -0.48 3.14 -1.71
CA THR A 91 0.04 3.30 -0.35
C THR A 91 -0.83 4.27 0.44
N GLY A 92 -0.73 4.22 1.77
CA GLY A 92 -1.44 5.11 2.67
C GLY A 92 -0.49 5.78 3.67
N THR A 93 -1.06 6.55 4.58
CA THR A 93 -0.31 7.38 5.55
C THR A 93 0.55 6.58 6.53
N HIS A 94 0.22 5.31 6.77
CA HIS A 94 1.00 4.41 7.62
C HIS A 94 2.26 3.84 6.93
N ASP A 95 2.41 4.03 5.62
CA ASP A 95 3.45 3.35 4.85
C ASP A 95 4.77 4.10 4.77
N TYR A 96 4.83 5.34 5.26
CA TYR A 96 6.04 6.15 5.21
C TYR A 96 6.13 7.14 6.36
N PHE A 97 7.36 7.61 6.59
CA PHE A 97 7.66 8.62 7.58
C PHE A 97 7.47 10.03 6.99
N MET A 98 6.83 10.93 7.74
CA MET A 98 6.72 12.34 7.41
C MET A 98 7.43 13.19 8.47
N GLU A 99 8.34 14.08 8.03
CA GLU A 99 9.12 14.94 8.94
C GLU A 99 8.26 15.95 9.70
N ASN A 100 7.18 16.41 9.09
CA ASN A 100 6.25 17.38 9.70
C ASN A 100 5.39 16.78 10.84
N GLY A 101 5.56 15.48 11.14
CA GLY A 101 4.88 14.79 12.23
C GLY A 101 3.39 14.50 11.99
N ASN A 102 2.87 14.81 10.82
CA ASN A 102 1.48 14.59 10.46
C ASN A 102 1.22 13.19 9.89
N GLY A 103 2.28 12.45 9.50
CA GLY A 103 2.16 11.05 9.10
C GLY A 103 2.04 10.12 10.30
N THR A 104 1.36 9.00 10.11
CA THR A 104 1.21 7.95 11.11
C THR A 104 2.37 6.96 11.10
N GLY A 105 3.16 6.94 10.02
CA GLY A 105 4.36 6.12 9.89
C GLY A 105 5.51 6.66 10.74
N LYS A 106 5.72 6.09 11.94
CA LYS A 106 6.78 6.50 12.87
C LYS A 106 8.08 5.74 12.68
N ALA A 107 8.03 4.58 12.00
CA ALA A 107 9.13 3.65 11.82
C ALA A 107 9.80 3.31 13.18
N GLU A 108 9.06 2.71 14.07
CA GLU A 108 9.51 2.33 15.41
C GLU A 108 9.71 0.82 15.50
N LYS A 109 10.66 0.40 16.38
CA LYS A 109 10.92 -1.00 16.74
C LYS A 109 11.01 -1.16 18.24
N CYS A 110 10.63 -2.33 18.72
CA CYS A 110 10.65 -2.69 20.14
C CYS A 110 11.95 -3.43 20.50
N VAL A 111 12.68 -2.90 21.48
CA VAL A 111 13.89 -3.56 22.01
C VAL A 111 13.72 -3.68 23.53
N GLY A 112 13.22 -4.82 24.00
CA GLY A 112 12.85 -5.01 25.39
C GLY A 112 11.75 -4.03 25.82
N ASP A 113 12.06 -3.18 26.79
CA ASP A 113 11.11 -2.19 27.34
C ASP A 113 11.18 -0.82 26.61
N GLU A 114 12.05 -0.67 25.61
CA GLU A 114 12.30 0.58 24.92
C GLU A 114 11.75 0.57 23.49
N LEU A 115 11.24 1.72 23.06
CA LEU A 115 10.82 1.97 21.70
C LEU A 115 11.92 2.78 21.01
N LEU A 116 12.53 2.19 19.98
CA LEU A 116 13.61 2.80 19.21
C LEU A 116 13.16 3.09 17.78
N ILE A 117 13.87 3.98 17.10
CA ILE A 117 13.64 4.26 15.68
C ILE A 117 14.17 3.09 14.85
N ALA A 118 13.33 2.60 13.94
CA ALA A 118 13.67 1.63 12.90
C ALA A 118 14.16 2.35 11.62
N THR A 119 14.42 1.61 10.55
CA THR A 119 14.76 2.21 9.26
C THR A 119 13.52 2.89 8.67
N ARG A 120 13.59 4.20 8.49
CA ARG A 120 12.48 4.98 7.92
C ARG A 120 12.37 4.76 6.41
N THR A 121 11.15 4.65 5.94
CA THR A 121 10.83 4.66 4.51
C THR A 121 10.29 6.04 4.16
N ASN A 122 10.84 6.67 3.12
CA ASN A 122 10.30 7.91 2.61
C ASN A 122 9.23 7.61 1.56
N ARG A 123 8.37 8.59 1.27
CA ARG A 123 7.30 8.44 0.30
C ARG A 123 7.82 8.04 -1.09
N ASP A 124 8.89 8.66 -1.55
CA ASP A 124 9.47 8.36 -2.86
C ASP A 124 10.09 6.94 -2.93
N ASP A 125 10.55 6.37 -1.81
CA ASP A 125 11.05 5.00 -1.77
C ASP A 125 9.95 3.99 -2.16
N LEU A 126 8.68 4.30 -1.86
CA LEU A 126 7.53 3.44 -2.13
C LEU A 126 7.31 3.22 -3.63
N LEU A 127 7.62 4.21 -4.47
CA LEU A 127 7.55 4.07 -5.94
C LEU A 127 8.48 2.97 -6.43
N GLU A 128 9.68 2.86 -5.86
CA GLU A 128 10.63 1.82 -6.24
C GLU A 128 10.30 0.48 -5.58
N ILE A 129 9.88 0.49 -4.29
CA ILE A 129 9.53 -0.72 -3.54
C ILE A 129 8.35 -1.45 -4.21
N TYR A 130 7.32 -0.71 -4.60
CA TYR A 130 6.07 -1.29 -5.12
C TYR A 130 5.89 -1.13 -6.63
N LYS A 131 6.92 -0.77 -7.38
CA LYS A 131 6.83 -0.53 -8.84
C LYS A 131 6.21 -1.69 -9.62
N ASP A 132 6.49 -2.92 -9.21
CA ASP A 132 6.01 -4.13 -9.88
C ASP A 132 4.54 -4.46 -9.58
N PHE A 133 3.89 -3.67 -8.74
CA PHE A 133 2.50 -3.84 -8.33
C PHE A 133 1.59 -2.73 -8.90
N GLY A 134 1.69 -2.52 -10.21
CA GLY A 134 0.87 -1.60 -10.99
C GLY A 134 1.65 -0.47 -11.67
N LEU A 135 2.59 0.19 -10.99
CA LEU A 135 3.32 1.34 -11.54
C LEU A 135 4.09 1.01 -12.82
N SER A 136 4.72 -0.17 -12.92
CA SER A 136 5.44 -0.60 -14.13
C SER A 136 4.54 -0.85 -15.34
N GLU A 137 3.23 -1.03 -15.13
CA GLU A 137 2.21 -1.22 -16.15
C GLU A 137 1.40 0.05 -16.44
N ALA A 138 1.72 1.15 -15.72
CA ALA A 138 0.95 2.39 -15.80
C ALA A 138 1.04 3.04 -17.18
N ILE A 139 -0.11 3.42 -17.74
CA ILE A 139 -0.21 4.22 -18.96
C ILE A 139 -0.07 5.72 -18.69
N SER A 140 -0.30 6.12 -17.42
CA SER A 140 -0.12 7.49 -16.92
C SER A 140 0.15 7.48 -15.43
N ILE A 141 1.03 8.36 -14.95
CA ILE A 141 1.40 8.50 -13.54
C ILE A 141 1.37 9.97 -13.16
N HIS A 142 0.66 10.29 -12.09
CA HIS A 142 0.78 11.57 -11.40
C HIS A 142 1.84 11.45 -10.29
N LYS A 143 3.07 11.83 -10.63
CA LYS A 143 4.23 11.63 -9.72
C LYS A 143 4.07 12.29 -8.34
N PRO A 144 3.57 13.54 -8.23
CA PRO A 144 3.45 14.18 -6.92
C PRO A 144 2.55 13.44 -5.93
N SER A 145 1.45 12.83 -6.41
CA SER A 145 0.54 12.06 -5.55
C SER A 145 0.81 10.55 -5.55
N HIS A 146 1.72 10.04 -6.42
CA HIS A 146 1.91 8.61 -6.66
C HIS A 146 0.67 7.90 -7.20
N SER A 147 -0.34 8.64 -7.67
CA SER A 147 -1.50 8.09 -8.35
C SER A 147 -1.14 7.63 -9.76
N TYR A 148 -1.78 6.59 -10.24
CA TYR A 148 -1.49 6.05 -11.57
C TYR A 148 -2.73 5.44 -12.23
N CYS A 149 -2.70 5.37 -13.56
CA CYS A 149 -3.73 4.74 -14.37
C CYS A 149 -3.14 3.54 -15.10
N VAL A 150 -3.85 2.42 -15.08
CA VAL A 150 -3.48 1.21 -15.85
C VAL A 150 -4.61 0.78 -16.77
N LYS A 151 -4.28 0.09 -17.85
CA LYS A 151 -5.24 -0.62 -18.69
C LYS A 151 -5.38 -2.05 -18.18
N LEU A 152 -6.51 -2.35 -17.52
CA LEU A 152 -6.79 -3.68 -16.95
C LEU A 152 -6.92 -4.74 -18.05
N GLN A 153 -7.70 -4.39 -19.06
CA GLN A 153 -7.96 -5.16 -20.29
C GLN A 153 -8.54 -4.22 -21.33
N GLU A 154 -8.83 -4.72 -22.51
CA GLU A 154 -9.48 -3.94 -23.56
C GLU A 154 -10.84 -3.39 -23.08
N GLY A 155 -11.04 -2.10 -23.24
CA GLY A 155 -12.25 -1.38 -22.81
C GLY A 155 -12.34 -1.07 -21.34
N TYR A 156 -11.30 -1.35 -20.50
CA TYR A 156 -11.34 -1.12 -19.05
C TYR A 156 -10.04 -0.56 -18.51
N ARG A 157 -10.15 0.53 -17.74
CA ARG A 157 -9.03 1.17 -17.02
C ARG A 157 -9.28 1.21 -15.53
N LEU A 158 -8.18 1.23 -14.77
CA LEU A 158 -8.17 1.42 -13.33
C LEU A 158 -7.36 2.66 -12.98
N LEU A 159 -7.96 3.58 -12.23
CA LEU A 159 -7.28 4.65 -11.53
C LEU A 159 -6.96 4.19 -10.12
N CYS A 160 -5.69 4.08 -9.82
CA CYS A 160 -5.19 3.87 -8.47
C CYS A 160 -4.85 5.24 -7.90
N LEU A 161 -5.65 5.71 -6.97
CA LEU A 161 -5.58 7.06 -6.43
C LEU A 161 -4.94 7.03 -5.05
N ASN A 162 -4.07 7.99 -4.82
CA ASN A 162 -3.46 8.22 -3.52
C ASN A 162 -3.81 9.63 -3.08
N ASP A 163 -4.55 9.75 -1.97
CA ASP A 163 -5.06 10.99 -1.41
C ASP A 163 -4.28 11.50 -0.20
N ASP A 164 -3.13 10.89 0.09
CA ASP A 164 -2.25 11.30 1.18
C ASP A 164 -1.41 12.52 0.80
N GLY A 165 -2.02 13.69 0.85
CA GLY A 165 -1.33 14.96 0.63
C GLY A 165 -0.27 15.26 1.70
N ASP A 166 0.53 16.34 1.50
CA ASP A 166 1.55 16.78 2.47
C ASP A 166 0.96 17.25 3.81
N GLU A 167 -0.33 17.52 3.86
CA GLU A 167 -1.05 17.87 5.06
C GLU A 167 -1.94 16.70 5.49
N PHE A 168 -2.10 16.54 6.76
CA PHE A 168 -2.85 15.47 7.43
C PHE A 168 -4.33 15.31 7.01
N PHE A 169 -4.77 16.09 6.08
CA PHE A 169 -6.12 16.00 5.54
C PHE A 169 -6.07 15.23 4.22
N CYS A 170 -6.68 14.04 4.21
CA CYS A 170 -6.92 13.29 2.98
C CYS A 170 -7.52 14.20 1.92
N GLY A 171 -6.93 14.23 0.74
CA GLY A 171 -7.38 15.07 -0.34
C GLY A 171 -6.42 15.10 -1.51
N TYR A 172 -6.89 15.62 -2.62
CA TYR A 172 -6.08 15.72 -3.82
C TYR A 172 -5.67 17.17 -4.05
N TYR A 173 -4.43 17.37 -4.49
CA TYR A 173 -3.98 18.65 -5.03
C TYR A 173 -4.71 19.00 -6.32
N ASP A 174 -4.80 20.29 -6.65
CA ASP A 174 -5.49 20.76 -7.85
C ASP A 174 -4.94 20.13 -9.13
N ASP A 175 -3.61 20.00 -9.25
CA ASP A 175 -2.96 19.36 -10.38
C ASP A 175 -3.28 17.86 -10.48
N CYS A 176 -3.46 17.17 -9.34
CA CYS A 176 -3.92 15.80 -9.31
C CYS A 176 -5.36 15.67 -9.80
N LEU A 177 -6.24 16.60 -9.40
CA LEU A 177 -7.63 16.64 -9.88
C LEU A 177 -7.71 16.90 -11.38
N GLU A 178 -6.85 17.78 -11.91
CA GLU A 178 -6.73 18.01 -13.35
C GLU A 178 -6.26 16.73 -14.07
N TRP A 179 -5.23 16.07 -13.55
CA TRP A 179 -4.76 14.80 -14.09
C TRP A 179 -5.83 13.69 -14.06
N ILE A 180 -6.58 13.55 -12.97
CA ILE A 180 -7.70 12.59 -12.87
C ILE A 180 -8.73 12.88 -13.98
N LYS A 181 -9.09 14.15 -14.17
CA LYS A 181 -10.02 14.55 -15.21
C LYS A 181 -9.51 14.22 -16.61
N GLU A 182 -8.22 14.45 -16.89
CA GLU A 182 -7.59 14.06 -18.16
C GLU A 182 -7.68 12.56 -18.41
N GLN A 183 -7.44 11.71 -17.37
CA GLN A 183 -7.56 10.26 -17.51
C GLN A 183 -9.01 9.84 -17.82
N ILE A 184 -9.99 10.48 -17.20
CA ILE A 184 -11.42 10.22 -17.44
C ILE A 184 -11.81 10.65 -18.86
N ASP A 185 -11.40 11.83 -19.30
CA ASP A 185 -11.71 12.36 -20.63
C ASP A 185 -11.06 11.49 -21.73
N ASP A 186 -9.81 11.04 -21.53
CA ASP A 186 -9.12 10.13 -22.45
C ASP A 186 -9.79 8.74 -22.49
N ALA A 187 -10.16 8.17 -21.35
CA ALA A 187 -10.90 6.91 -21.31
C ALA A 187 -12.21 7.02 -22.09
N LYS A 188 -12.96 8.09 -21.87
CA LYS A 188 -14.22 8.36 -22.58
C LYS A 188 -14.01 8.50 -24.10
N ALA A 189 -12.97 9.21 -24.52
CA ALA A 189 -12.63 9.37 -25.95
C ALA A 189 -12.29 8.05 -26.62
N ASN A 190 -11.72 7.10 -25.88
CA ASN A 190 -11.37 5.76 -26.37
C ASN A 190 -12.51 4.72 -26.21
N GLY A 191 -13.62 5.10 -25.57
CA GLY A 191 -14.73 4.17 -25.27
C GLY A 191 -14.44 3.20 -24.15
N ASP A 192 -13.44 3.49 -23.28
CA ASP A 192 -13.06 2.67 -22.15
C ASP A 192 -13.95 3.01 -20.91
N TYR A 193 -14.33 2.00 -20.17
CA TYR A 193 -14.83 2.17 -18.80
C TYR A 193 -13.68 2.43 -17.85
N ILE A 194 -13.87 3.30 -16.86
CA ILE A 194 -12.84 3.61 -15.87
C ILE A 194 -13.37 3.41 -14.46
N PHE A 195 -12.57 2.76 -13.62
CA PHE A 195 -12.83 2.54 -12.20
C PHE A 195 -11.79 3.30 -11.39
N ALA A 196 -12.10 3.66 -10.16
CA ALA A 196 -11.15 4.26 -9.23
C ALA A 196 -11.10 3.47 -7.92
N VAL A 197 -9.91 3.37 -7.33
CA VAL A 197 -9.63 2.79 -6.01
C VAL A 197 -8.65 3.69 -5.26
#